data_8818a1d44d9edc0572663c6248fe6893
#
_entry.id   8818a1d44d9edc0572663c6248fe6893
#
_cell.length_a   1.000
_cell.length_b   1.000
_cell.length_c   1.000
_cell.angle_alpha   90.00
_cell.angle_beta   90.00
_cell.angle_gamma   90.00
#
_symmetry.space_group_name_H-M   'P 1'
#
loop_
_entity.id
_entity.type
_entity.pdbx_description
1 polymer ?
#
loop_
_entity_poly.entity_id
_entity_poly.type
_entity_poly.pdbx_seq_one_letter_code
_entity_poly.pdbx_strand_id
1 'polypeptide(L)'
;EGDKDHRFRFGKQTEHYFIDNNEALTERFLKQEQAVQKQTSIVVCHRKLSCILLAQDAIMFDFMALCSGPRSTADYIYLAERFQRVYLVNVPVMGCGATGKQIVHGIEDSYQREKQDLQEHFLDDEARRFIALVDEFYDRSRLLVISAKMGISDLYQGQKLAFEYARTESRLVEMQNW
;
A
#
# COMPACT_ATOMS: atom_id res chain seq x y z
N GLU A 1 4.56 -24.70 16.35
CA GLU A 1 4.59 -25.10 14.92
C GLU A 1 4.02 -24.05 13.97
N GLY A 2 3.37 -22.96 14.46
CA GLY A 2 2.80 -21.93 13.61
C GLY A 2 3.76 -20.84 13.13
N ASP A 3 4.89 -20.66 13.80
CA ASP A 3 5.76 -19.50 13.58
C ASP A 3 6.75 -19.66 12.42
N LYS A 4 7.00 -20.88 12.00
CA LYS A 4 7.92 -21.14 10.88
C LYS A 4 7.29 -20.90 9.51
N ASP A 5 5.98 -20.91 9.44
CA ASP A 5 5.24 -20.77 8.18
C ASP A 5 5.01 -19.33 7.76
N HIS A 6 5.07 -18.39 8.71
CA HIS A 6 4.84 -16.97 8.40
C HIS A 6 5.90 -16.38 7.48
N ARG A 7 7.18 -16.66 7.73
CA ARG A 7 8.28 -16.14 6.90
C ARG A 7 8.25 -16.70 5.48
N PHE A 8 7.81 -17.94 5.32
CA PHE A 8 7.70 -18.59 4.01
C PHE A 8 6.48 -18.12 3.24
N ARG A 9 5.39 -17.76 3.93
CA ARG A 9 4.18 -17.25 3.29
C ARG A 9 4.37 -15.87 2.69
N PHE A 10 5.25 -15.04 3.27
CA PHE A 10 5.43 -13.66 2.82
C PHE A 10 6.38 -13.51 1.64
N GLY A 11 7.20 -14.49 1.35
CA GLY A 11 7.97 -14.55 0.12
C GLY A 11 7.20 -15.10 -1.07
N LYS A 12 6.00 -15.65 -0.86
CA LYS A 12 5.13 -16.16 -1.92
C LYS A 12 3.93 -15.25 -2.11
N GLN A 13 3.51 -15.10 -3.36
CA GLN A 13 2.26 -14.40 -3.67
C GLN A 13 1.11 -15.14 -3.00
N THR A 14 0.39 -14.42 -2.16
CA THR A 14 -0.87 -14.89 -1.59
C THR A 14 -2.02 -14.43 -2.48
N GLU A 15 -3.25 -14.85 -2.19
CA GLU A 15 -4.40 -14.41 -2.98
C GLU A 15 -4.68 -12.91 -2.92
N HIS A 16 -4.18 -12.23 -1.89
CA HIS A 16 -4.47 -10.81 -1.65
C HIS A 16 -3.23 -9.92 -1.68
N TYR A 17 -2.05 -10.50 -1.85
CA TYR A 17 -0.81 -9.74 -1.90
C TYR A 17 0.09 -10.29 -3.01
N PHE A 18 0.43 -9.44 -3.95
CA PHE A 18 1.26 -9.75 -5.10
C PHE A 18 2.56 -8.96 -5.03
N ILE A 19 3.68 -9.60 -5.32
CA ILE A 19 4.98 -8.94 -5.33
C ILE A 19 5.34 -8.62 -6.77
N ASP A 20 5.42 -7.31 -7.06
CA ASP A 20 5.76 -6.74 -8.36
C ASP A 20 5.01 -7.40 -9.53
N ASN A 21 3.70 -7.61 -9.34
CA ASN A 21 2.87 -8.28 -10.33
C ASN A 21 1.48 -7.65 -10.43
N ASN A 22 1.44 -6.47 -11.05
CA ASN A 22 0.19 -5.75 -11.30
C ASN A 22 -0.73 -6.53 -12.25
N GLU A 23 -0.18 -7.31 -13.17
CA GLU A 23 -0.95 -8.10 -14.14
C GLU A 23 -1.80 -9.16 -13.45
N ALA A 24 -1.20 -9.91 -12.51
CA ALA A 24 -1.93 -10.94 -11.78
C ALA A 24 -3.05 -10.35 -10.92
N LEU A 25 -2.79 -9.20 -10.29
CA LEU A 25 -3.81 -8.48 -9.52
C LEU A 25 -4.95 -8.00 -10.42
N THR A 26 -4.63 -7.46 -11.59
CA THR A 26 -5.61 -7.00 -12.57
C THR A 26 -6.45 -8.17 -13.10
N GLU A 27 -5.83 -9.30 -13.40
CA GLU A 27 -6.54 -10.51 -13.82
C GLU A 27 -7.52 -10.97 -12.75
N ARG A 28 -7.10 -10.95 -11.50
CA ARG A 28 -7.98 -11.30 -10.38
C ARG A 28 -9.18 -10.38 -10.32
N PHE A 29 -8.98 -9.07 -10.47
CA PHE A 29 -10.08 -8.10 -10.49
C PHE A 29 -11.08 -8.43 -11.62
N LEU A 30 -10.58 -8.65 -12.82
CA LEU A 30 -11.43 -8.92 -13.99
C LEU A 30 -12.18 -10.24 -13.88
N LYS A 31 -11.63 -11.22 -13.19
CA LYS A 31 -12.29 -12.51 -12.98
C LYS A 31 -13.33 -12.48 -11.87
N GLN A 32 -13.06 -11.74 -10.81
CA GLN A 32 -13.88 -11.76 -9.59
C GLN A 32 -14.98 -10.71 -9.59
N GLU A 33 -14.75 -9.56 -10.23
CA GLU A 33 -15.64 -8.41 -10.09
C GLU A 33 -16.60 -8.28 -11.30
N GLN A 34 -17.74 -7.66 -11.04
CA GLN A 34 -18.83 -7.53 -12.04
C GLN A 34 -19.05 -6.07 -12.43
N ALA A 35 -19.56 -5.87 -13.64
CA ALA A 35 -19.86 -4.55 -14.19
C ALA A 35 -18.64 -3.62 -14.22
N VAL A 36 -17.52 -4.13 -14.74
CA VAL A 36 -16.24 -3.43 -14.71
C VAL A 36 -16.20 -2.27 -15.71
N GLN A 37 -15.81 -1.10 -15.22
CA GLN A 37 -15.51 0.09 -16.03
C GLN A 37 -14.03 0.40 -15.94
N LYS A 38 -13.42 0.77 -17.07
CA LYS A 38 -11.99 1.06 -17.16
C LYS A 38 -11.73 2.57 -17.14
N GLN A 39 -10.61 2.98 -16.52
CA GLN A 39 -10.10 4.36 -16.51
C GLN A 39 -11.19 5.41 -16.27
N THR A 40 -11.78 5.36 -15.10
CA THR A 40 -12.83 6.27 -14.70
C THR A 40 -12.43 7.04 -13.43
N SER A 41 -13.38 7.71 -12.84
CA SER A 41 -13.18 8.43 -11.59
C SER A 41 -14.43 8.36 -10.73
N ILE A 42 -14.24 8.55 -9.44
CA ILE A 42 -15.34 8.68 -8.49
C ILE A 42 -15.16 9.97 -7.68
N VAL A 43 -16.22 10.43 -7.04
CA VAL A 43 -16.16 11.58 -6.14
C VAL A 43 -16.12 11.06 -4.70
N VAL A 44 -15.07 11.41 -4.00
CA VAL A 44 -14.85 11.04 -2.60
C VAL A 44 -14.66 12.32 -1.79
N CYS A 45 -15.52 12.56 -0.81
CA CYS A 45 -15.46 13.75 0.04
C CYS A 45 -15.30 15.05 -0.77
N HIS A 46 -16.15 15.21 -1.78
CA HIS A 46 -16.20 16.38 -2.68
C HIS A 46 -14.98 16.52 -3.61
N ARG A 47 -14.12 15.52 -3.68
CA ARG A 47 -12.94 15.54 -4.58
C ARG A 47 -13.02 14.40 -5.58
N LYS A 48 -12.62 14.69 -6.81
CA LYS A 48 -12.54 13.69 -7.88
C LYS A 48 -11.30 12.83 -7.67
N LEU A 49 -11.50 11.52 -7.65
CA LEU A 49 -10.43 10.55 -7.46
C LEU A 49 -10.39 9.61 -8.66
N SER A 50 -9.30 9.63 -9.39
CA SER A 50 -9.12 8.78 -10.58
C SER A 50 -8.87 7.34 -10.16
N CYS A 51 -9.53 6.40 -10.81
CA CYS A 51 -9.33 4.97 -10.58
C CYS A 51 -9.03 4.25 -11.90
N ILE A 52 -8.35 3.12 -11.78
CA ILE A 52 -7.96 2.30 -12.93
C ILE A 52 -9.13 1.44 -13.39
N LEU A 53 -9.77 0.78 -12.45
CA LEU A 53 -10.96 -0.06 -12.68
C LEU A 53 -11.99 0.23 -11.61
N LEU A 54 -13.25 0.19 -12.01
CA LEU A 54 -14.39 0.36 -11.10
C LEU A 54 -15.38 -0.78 -11.37
N ALA A 55 -15.82 -1.42 -10.30
CA ALA A 55 -16.83 -2.46 -10.34
C ALA A 55 -17.93 -2.19 -9.31
N GLN A 56 -18.89 -3.08 -9.20
CA GLN A 56 -20.01 -2.90 -8.28
C GLN A 56 -19.56 -2.86 -6.83
N ASP A 57 -18.69 -3.79 -6.42
CA ASP A 57 -18.26 -3.94 -5.02
C ASP A 57 -16.76 -3.70 -4.83
N ALA A 58 -16.07 -3.28 -5.88
CA ALA A 58 -14.61 -3.13 -5.85
C ALA A 58 -14.14 -1.97 -6.72
N ILE A 59 -12.98 -1.46 -6.38
CA ILE A 59 -12.31 -0.38 -7.11
C ILE A 59 -10.81 -0.61 -7.08
N MET A 60 -10.13 -0.23 -8.15
CA MET A 60 -8.68 -0.32 -8.27
C MET A 60 -8.06 1.06 -8.43
N PHE A 61 -7.07 1.35 -7.60
CA PHE A 61 -6.30 2.60 -7.64
C PHE A 61 -4.83 2.34 -7.84
N ASP A 62 -4.15 3.30 -8.45
CA ASP A 62 -2.72 3.45 -8.28
C ASP A 62 -2.42 3.98 -6.88
N PHE A 63 -1.34 3.49 -6.26
CA PHE A 63 -0.96 3.88 -4.90
C PHE A 63 -0.86 5.39 -4.74
N MET A 64 -0.20 6.08 -5.67
CA MET A 64 -0.02 7.52 -5.58
C MET A 64 -1.34 8.29 -5.72
N ALA A 65 -2.31 7.76 -6.47
CA ALA A 65 -3.64 8.38 -6.55
C ALA A 65 -4.38 8.32 -5.22
N LEU A 66 -4.23 7.24 -4.47
CA LEU A 66 -4.95 7.01 -3.22
C LEU A 66 -4.20 7.50 -1.98
N CYS A 67 -2.88 7.40 -1.97
CA CYS A 67 -2.07 7.67 -0.77
C CYS A 67 -1.18 8.91 -0.88
N SER A 68 -1.23 9.65 -1.98
CA SER A 68 -0.48 10.90 -2.12
C SER A 68 -1.42 12.09 -2.27
N GLY A 69 -0.92 13.29 -1.95
CA GLY A 69 -1.71 14.51 -2.05
C GLY A 69 -2.75 14.66 -0.95
N PRO A 70 -3.83 15.43 -1.19
CA PRO A 70 -4.81 15.76 -0.16
C PRO A 70 -5.77 14.59 0.09
N ARG A 71 -5.30 13.58 0.80
CA ARG A 71 -6.10 12.45 1.27
C ARG A 71 -6.14 12.42 2.79
N SER A 72 -7.24 11.95 3.34
CA SER A 72 -7.45 11.89 4.77
C SER A 72 -8.14 10.59 5.16
N THR A 73 -8.20 10.34 6.45
CA THR A 73 -8.92 9.19 7.00
C THR A 73 -10.38 9.15 6.54
N ALA A 74 -11.02 10.31 6.39
CA ALA A 74 -12.41 10.39 5.91
C ALA A 74 -12.58 9.80 4.51
N ASP A 75 -11.59 9.98 3.62
CA ASP A 75 -11.60 9.38 2.29
C ASP A 75 -11.58 7.86 2.37
N TYR A 76 -10.76 7.31 3.26
CA TYR A 76 -10.62 5.85 3.43
C TYR A 76 -11.85 5.23 4.09
N ILE A 77 -12.47 5.92 5.03
CA ILE A 77 -13.75 5.51 5.61
C ILE A 77 -14.82 5.42 4.53
N TYR A 78 -14.92 6.45 3.69
CA TYR A 78 -15.89 6.47 2.59
C TYR A 78 -15.70 5.26 1.66
N LEU A 79 -14.44 4.98 1.28
CA LEU A 79 -14.15 3.84 0.40
C LEU A 79 -14.50 2.51 1.07
N ALA A 80 -14.20 2.36 2.36
CA ALA A 80 -14.51 1.14 3.11
C ALA A 80 -16.03 0.93 3.26
N GLU A 81 -16.81 2.00 3.35
CA GLU A 81 -18.25 1.90 3.40
C GLU A 81 -18.88 1.60 2.04
N ARG A 82 -18.27 2.12 0.98
CA ARG A 82 -18.80 2.01 -0.40
C ARG A 82 -18.41 0.70 -1.08
N PHE A 83 -17.20 0.21 -0.84
CA PHE A 83 -16.65 -0.96 -1.52
C PHE A 83 -16.29 -2.06 -0.53
N GLN A 84 -16.47 -3.29 -0.93
CA GLN A 84 -16.06 -4.44 -0.12
C GLN A 84 -14.57 -4.74 -0.29
N ARG A 85 -14.02 -4.41 -1.45
CA ARG A 85 -12.62 -4.66 -1.81
C ARG A 85 -12.04 -3.45 -2.51
N VAL A 86 -10.83 -3.07 -2.12
CA VAL A 86 -10.02 -2.09 -2.84
C VAL A 86 -8.74 -2.77 -3.30
N TYR A 87 -8.46 -2.65 -4.57
CA TYR A 87 -7.25 -3.16 -5.22
C TYR A 87 -6.27 -1.99 -5.37
N LEU A 88 -5.03 -2.20 -4.97
CA LEU A 88 -4.01 -1.16 -4.97
C LEU A 88 -2.77 -1.65 -5.69
N VAL A 89 -2.39 -0.99 -6.79
CA VAL A 89 -1.21 -1.33 -7.58
C VAL A 89 -0.09 -0.32 -7.35
N ASN A 90 1.12 -0.72 -7.69
CA ASN A 90 2.32 0.12 -7.63
C ASN A 90 2.64 0.61 -6.21
N VAL A 91 2.39 -0.21 -5.20
CA VAL A 91 2.77 0.15 -3.84
C VAL A 91 4.30 0.09 -3.72
N PRO A 92 4.97 1.22 -3.48
CA PRO A 92 6.42 1.28 -3.46
C PRO A 92 6.98 0.88 -2.10
N VAL A 93 8.28 0.65 -2.06
CA VAL A 93 9.02 0.63 -0.79
C VAL A 93 9.02 2.05 -0.23
N MET A 94 8.72 2.19 1.04
CA MET A 94 8.61 3.48 1.73
C MET A 94 9.63 3.59 2.85
N GLY A 95 10.00 4.81 3.19
CA GLY A 95 10.98 5.08 4.26
C GLY A 95 12.43 4.89 3.85
N CYS A 96 12.68 4.58 2.58
CA CYS A 96 14.02 4.39 2.04
C CYS A 96 14.02 4.86 0.58
N GLY A 97 15.03 5.62 0.19
CA GLY A 97 15.17 6.09 -1.18
C GLY A 97 15.38 4.94 -2.18
N ALA A 98 15.06 5.20 -3.44
CA ALA A 98 15.11 4.22 -4.53
C ALA A 98 16.49 3.58 -4.73
N THR A 99 17.56 4.24 -4.26
CA THR A 99 18.93 3.77 -4.37
C THR A 99 19.40 2.92 -3.19
N GLY A 100 18.52 2.66 -2.23
CA GLY A 100 18.83 1.80 -1.10
C GLY A 100 19.99 2.32 -0.23
N LYS A 101 20.68 1.41 0.40
CA LYS A 101 21.76 1.69 1.34
C LYS A 101 23.07 2.08 0.65
N GLN A 102 23.08 3.10 -0.20
CA GLN A 102 24.36 3.59 -0.70
C GLN A 102 25.04 4.45 0.36
N ILE A 103 26.01 3.85 1.01
CA ILE A 103 26.93 4.60 1.88
C ILE A 103 27.86 5.36 0.95
N VAL A 104 27.61 6.64 0.75
CA VAL A 104 28.53 7.52 0.05
C VAL A 104 29.52 8.05 1.07
N HIS A 105 30.74 7.51 1.04
CA HIS A 105 31.84 8.13 1.77
C HIS A 105 32.25 9.39 1.03
N GLY A 106 31.79 10.53 1.47
CA GLY A 106 32.14 11.81 0.90
C GLY A 106 32.47 12.85 1.94
N ILE A 107 33.06 13.91 1.47
CA ILE A 107 33.78 14.92 2.23
C ILE A 107 32.85 15.95 2.87
N GLU A 108 31.54 15.92 2.62
CA GLU A 108 30.60 16.93 3.13
C GLU A 108 29.54 16.29 4.01
N ASP A 109 29.81 16.27 5.30
CA ASP A 109 28.93 15.68 6.32
C ASP A 109 27.51 16.27 6.33
N SER A 110 27.36 17.56 6.05
CA SER A 110 26.07 18.23 6.04
C SER A 110 25.22 17.81 4.83
N TYR A 111 25.83 17.73 3.66
CA TYR A 111 25.16 17.29 2.43
C TYR A 111 24.75 15.84 2.51
N GLN A 112 25.57 15.02 3.14
CA GLN A 112 25.26 13.61 3.34
C GLN A 112 24.14 13.39 4.37
N ARG A 113 24.10 14.19 5.44
CA ARG A 113 23.01 14.16 6.42
C ARG A 113 21.68 14.53 5.78
N GLU A 114 21.65 15.58 4.98
CA GLU A 114 20.45 15.96 4.24
C GLU A 114 19.99 14.86 3.26
N LYS A 115 20.95 14.26 2.55
CA LYS A 115 20.67 13.15 1.64
C LYS A 115 20.18 11.92 2.38
N GLN A 116 20.74 11.63 3.55
CA GLN A 116 20.37 10.52 4.40
C GLN A 116 18.99 10.76 5.03
N ASP A 117 18.71 11.98 5.50
CA ASP A 117 17.40 12.37 6.01
C ASP A 117 16.33 12.25 4.93
N LEU A 118 16.60 12.70 3.70
CA LEU A 118 15.69 12.57 2.58
C LEU A 118 15.42 11.10 2.22
N GLN A 119 16.41 10.23 2.34
CA GLN A 119 16.25 8.81 2.08
C GLN A 119 15.47 8.09 3.18
N GLU A 120 15.76 8.41 4.45
CA GLU A 120 15.08 7.83 5.61
C GLU A 120 13.60 8.22 5.69
N HIS A 121 13.25 9.40 5.19
CA HIS A 121 11.89 9.92 5.20
C HIS A 121 11.19 9.82 3.85
N PHE A 122 11.80 9.11 2.90
CA PHE A 122 11.23 8.96 1.56
C PHE A 122 9.83 8.33 1.63
N LEU A 123 8.85 9.05 1.11
CA LEU A 123 7.45 8.64 1.10
C LEU A 123 6.83 8.42 2.48
N ASP A 124 7.37 9.06 3.54
CA ASP A 124 6.77 8.93 4.88
C ASP A 124 5.35 9.47 4.97
N ASP A 125 5.03 10.55 4.26
CA ASP A 125 3.66 11.07 4.21
C ASP A 125 2.71 10.07 3.54
N GLU A 126 3.15 9.48 2.44
CA GLU A 126 2.41 8.44 1.74
C GLU A 126 2.29 7.18 2.61
N ALA A 127 3.34 6.84 3.34
CA ALA A 127 3.34 5.72 4.27
C ALA A 127 2.32 5.92 5.40
N ARG A 128 2.19 7.13 5.94
CA ARG A 128 1.16 7.45 6.94
C ARG A 128 -0.24 7.24 6.39
N ARG A 129 -0.47 7.67 5.16
CA ARG A 129 -1.77 7.47 4.52
C ARG A 129 -2.04 6.01 4.23
N PHE A 130 -1.02 5.26 3.83
CA PHE A 130 -1.14 3.82 3.65
C PHE A 130 -1.48 3.09 4.95
N ILE A 131 -0.82 3.46 6.04
CA ILE A 131 -1.12 2.93 7.38
C ILE A 131 -2.58 3.23 7.77
N ALA A 132 -3.02 4.47 7.55
CA ALA A 132 -4.40 4.87 7.84
C ALA A 132 -5.42 4.09 6.99
N LEU A 133 -5.11 3.87 5.71
CA LEU A 133 -5.93 3.08 4.81
C LEU A 133 -6.09 1.64 5.32
N VAL A 134 -4.98 1.00 5.67
CA VAL A 134 -5.00 -0.36 6.21
C VAL A 134 -5.79 -0.42 7.52
N ASP A 135 -5.60 0.54 8.40
CA ASP A 135 -6.30 0.60 9.68
C ASP A 135 -7.83 0.67 9.48
N GLU A 136 -8.29 1.56 8.60
CA GLU A 136 -9.73 1.73 8.37
C GLU A 136 -10.36 0.50 7.70
N PHE A 137 -9.66 -0.11 6.76
CA PHE A 137 -10.15 -1.32 6.09
C PHE A 137 -10.16 -2.51 7.04
N TYR A 138 -9.12 -2.67 7.84
CA TYR A 138 -9.05 -3.73 8.83
C TYR A 138 -10.18 -3.62 9.86
N ASP A 139 -10.38 -2.43 10.43
CA ASP A 139 -11.40 -2.19 11.44
C ASP A 139 -12.82 -2.43 10.93
N ARG A 140 -13.05 -2.26 9.63
CA ARG A 140 -14.35 -2.46 8.99
C ARG A 140 -14.49 -3.80 8.27
N SER A 141 -13.52 -4.68 8.42
CA SER A 141 -13.49 -5.99 7.77
C SER A 141 -13.62 -5.89 6.25
N ARG A 142 -12.96 -4.89 5.66
CA ARG A 142 -12.87 -4.69 4.22
C ARG A 142 -11.52 -5.12 3.71
N LEU A 143 -11.49 -5.75 2.54
CA LEU A 143 -10.28 -6.35 2.00
C LEU A 143 -9.49 -5.35 1.16
N LEU A 144 -8.18 -5.32 1.37
CA LEU A 144 -7.21 -4.69 0.48
C LEU A 144 -6.47 -5.78 -0.30
N VAL A 145 -6.49 -5.66 -1.61
CA VAL A 145 -5.72 -6.53 -2.51
C VAL A 145 -4.58 -5.70 -3.08
N ILE A 146 -3.35 -6.07 -2.82
CA ILE A 146 -2.19 -5.21 -3.00
C ILE A 146 -1.19 -5.85 -3.97
N SER A 147 -0.66 -5.05 -4.88
CA SER A 147 0.56 -5.36 -5.62
C SER A 147 1.64 -4.36 -5.22
N ALA A 148 2.71 -4.85 -4.63
CA ALA A 148 3.78 -4.04 -4.06
C ALA A 148 5.15 -4.48 -4.56
N LYS A 149 6.13 -3.60 -4.43
CA LYS A 149 7.50 -3.86 -4.88
C LYS A 149 8.23 -4.90 -4.04
N MET A 150 7.85 -5.03 -2.77
CA MET A 150 8.48 -5.95 -1.82
C MET A 150 7.42 -6.67 -1.00
N GLY A 151 7.82 -7.72 -0.28
CA GLY A 151 6.94 -8.39 0.67
C GLY A 151 6.48 -7.48 1.80
N ILE A 152 5.46 -7.89 2.51
CA ILE A 152 4.83 -7.07 3.57
C ILE A 152 5.86 -6.60 4.60
N SER A 153 6.77 -7.47 5.03
CA SER A 153 7.78 -7.15 6.06
C SER A 153 8.81 -6.13 5.60
N ASP A 154 9.03 -6.00 4.31
CA ASP A 154 10.08 -5.16 3.74
C ASP A 154 9.53 -3.89 3.07
N LEU A 155 8.24 -3.66 3.17
CA LEU A 155 7.59 -2.57 2.45
C LEU A 155 7.89 -1.20 3.06
N TYR A 156 8.05 -1.11 4.38
CA TYR A 156 8.50 0.10 5.06
C TYR A 156 9.89 -0.13 5.67
N GLN A 157 10.86 0.66 5.26
CA GLN A 157 12.26 0.53 5.66
C GLN A 157 12.80 1.75 6.40
N GLY A 158 11.93 2.69 6.77
CA GLY A 158 12.30 3.87 7.53
C GLY A 158 12.33 3.63 9.04
N GLN A 159 12.69 4.69 9.76
CA GLN A 159 12.76 4.68 11.24
C GLN A 159 11.51 5.30 11.85
N LYS A 160 11.05 6.39 11.29
CA LYS A 160 10.02 7.25 11.90
C LYS A 160 8.69 6.55 12.14
N LEU A 161 8.26 5.72 11.21
CA LEU A 161 6.98 5.02 11.27
C LEU A 161 7.13 3.53 11.53
N ALA A 162 8.31 3.09 11.95
CA ALA A 162 8.59 1.66 12.16
C ALA A 162 7.65 1.02 13.18
N PHE A 163 7.32 1.73 14.25
CA PHE A 163 6.41 1.23 15.28
C PHE A 163 4.98 1.08 14.74
N GLU A 164 4.47 2.10 14.07
CA GLU A 164 3.13 2.09 13.48
C GLU A 164 3.03 1.05 12.37
N TYR A 165 4.07 0.92 11.56
CA TYR A 165 4.09 -0.05 10.48
C TYR A 165 4.11 -1.50 10.98
N ALA A 166 4.69 -1.78 12.14
CA ALA A 166 4.65 -3.13 12.72
C ALA A 166 3.20 -3.61 12.92
N ARG A 167 2.31 -2.73 13.35
CA ARG A 167 0.88 -3.03 13.46
C ARG A 167 0.25 -3.21 12.07
N THR A 168 0.59 -2.35 11.13
CA THR A 168 0.11 -2.44 9.75
C THR A 168 0.51 -3.77 9.12
N GLU A 169 1.76 -4.19 9.33
CA GLU A 169 2.26 -5.49 8.88
C GLU A 169 1.41 -6.63 9.42
N SER A 170 1.14 -6.64 10.71
CA SER A 170 0.32 -7.66 11.36
C SER A 170 -1.09 -7.72 10.77
N ARG A 171 -1.68 -6.57 10.51
CA ARG A 171 -3.02 -6.48 9.93
C ARG A 171 -3.07 -6.97 8.49
N LEU A 172 -2.08 -6.60 7.67
CA LEU A 172 -1.97 -7.09 6.30
C LEU A 172 -1.79 -8.61 6.26
N VAL A 173 -0.99 -9.13 7.19
CA VAL A 173 -0.78 -10.58 7.35
C VAL A 173 -2.11 -11.27 7.64
N GLU A 174 -2.86 -10.76 8.59
CA GLU A 174 -4.16 -11.33 8.95
C GLU A 174 -5.15 -11.28 7.78
N MET A 175 -5.16 -10.18 7.01
CA MET A 175 -6.00 -10.06 5.83
C MET A 175 -5.78 -11.16 4.79
N GLN A 176 -4.58 -11.76 4.76
CA GLN A 176 -4.29 -12.84 3.80
C GLN A 176 -5.13 -14.09 4.06
N ASN A 177 -5.76 -14.19 5.21
CA ASN A 177 -6.64 -15.29 5.57
C ASN A 177 -8.13 -14.96 5.38
N TRP A 178 -8.44 -13.80 4.92
CA TRP A 178 -9.82 -13.36 4.67
C TRP A 178 -10.38 -13.84 3.32
#